data_00eb4e8b69e14af0d9e816c812416e8f
#
_entry.id   00eb4e8b69e14af0d9e816c812416e8f
#
_cell.length_a   1.000
_cell.length_b   1.000
_cell.length_c   1.000
_cell.angle_alpha   90.00
_cell.angle_beta   90.00
_cell.angle_gamma   90.00
#
_symmetry.space_group_name_H-M   'P 1'
#
loop_
_entity.id
_entity.type
_entity.pdbx_description
1 polymer ?
#
loop_
_entity_poly.entity_id
_entity_poly.type
_entity_poly.pdbx_seq_one_letter_code
_entity_poly.pdbx_strand_id
1 'polypeptide(L)'
;MGEIEVMVTYWTVSGPVVVHFGREWSTFSWADRCAHAQRVGFTGLGLWHADVEHQLETTTLQKMATVFRDHGLKYLEVEFLADFFAPEGSDARKASDTQRRKLFETAAAFDAHHIKVGNIPETRCELDRVIEEYAGLCDDAANHTNATVAYEIIPFDPNVGTLQDGLRLVSEASRPNGGLAIDTWHMGKLRVAPADLAKIPAEHIAWVELSDGRQEYMEDKLDEVINHRELPGEGEFDIPGYVAALHEAGYPGPWGAEILSEKLRNLPIEQEFDRAYETTLAQVRTGVE
;
A
#
# COMPACT_ATOMS: atom_id res chain seq x y z
N MET A 1 -2.46 -6.81 -25.48
CA MET A 1 -2.42 -6.47 -24.04
C MET A 1 -0.98 -6.55 -23.62
N GLY A 2 -0.50 -5.59 -22.79
CA GLY A 2 0.82 -5.70 -22.13
C GLY A 2 0.85 -6.88 -21.15
N GLU A 3 2.03 -7.24 -20.68
CA GLU A 3 2.19 -8.23 -19.62
C GLU A 3 1.56 -7.68 -18.33
N ILE A 4 0.77 -8.48 -17.63
CA ILE A 4 0.19 -8.10 -16.34
C ILE A 4 1.31 -8.13 -15.30
N GLU A 5 1.58 -6.99 -14.69
CA GLU A 5 2.57 -6.86 -13.62
C GLU A 5 1.86 -6.83 -12.26
N VAL A 6 2.31 -7.67 -11.35
CA VAL A 6 1.83 -7.72 -9.97
C VAL A 6 2.98 -7.54 -8.99
N MET A 7 2.74 -6.86 -7.89
CA MET A 7 3.68 -6.77 -6.79
C MET A 7 3.02 -7.16 -5.47
N VAL A 8 3.80 -7.30 -4.41
CA VAL A 8 3.31 -7.71 -3.11
C VAL A 8 3.75 -6.71 -2.04
N THR A 9 2.81 -6.31 -1.17
CA THR A 9 3.08 -5.37 -0.08
C THR A 9 3.79 -6.06 1.08
N TYR A 10 4.30 -5.26 2.00
CA TYR A 10 5.07 -5.75 3.15
C TYR A 10 4.29 -6.76 3.99
N TRP A 11 3.06 -6.43 4.39
CA TRP A 11 2.27 -7.21 5.35
C TRP A 11 1.81 -8.57 4.84
N THR A 12 1.85 -8.78 3.54
CA THR A 12 1.46 -10.05 2.90
C THR A 12 2.51 -11.13 3.03
N VAL A 13 3.82 -10.74 3.01
CA VAL A 13 4.94 -11.69 2.86
C VAL A 13 6.08 -11.44 3.85
N SER A 14 5.75 -11.01 5.06
CA SER A 14 6.73 -10.70 6.10
C SER A 14 6.85 -11.78 7.18
N GLY A 15 6.11 -12.88 7.04
CA GLY A 15 6.00 -13.94 8.05
C GLY A 15 5.14 -13.52 9.25
N PRO A 16 5.25 -14.16 10.41
CA PRO A 16 4.40 -13.95 11.57
C PRO A 16 4.67 -12.61 12.27
N VAL A 17 4.41 -11.52 11.54
CA VAL A 17 4.55 -10.13 11.99
C VAL A 17 3.18 -9.47 11.98
N VAL A 18 2.88 -8.66 12.98
CA VAL A 18 1.57 -8.02 13.14
C VAL A 18 1.77 -6.54 13.43
N VAL A 19 1.10 -5.70 12.66
CA VAL A 19 1.14 -4.23 12.82
C VAL A 19 0.67 -3.83 14.22
N HIS A 20 1.39 -2.94 14.88
CA HIS A 20 1.14 -2.44 16.23
C HIS A 20 1.20 -3.48 17.37
N PHE A 21 1.59 -4.73 17.08
CA PHE A 21 1.66 -5.79 18.09
C PHE A 21 3.04 -6.45 18.13
N GLY A 22 3.95 -5.88 18.92
CA GLY A 22 5.27 -6.45 19.16
C GLY A 22 6.28 -6.11 18.08
N ARG A 23 6.83 -7.14 17.41
CA ARG A 23 7.83 -6.96 16.38
C ARG A 23 7.18 -6.60 15.04
N GLU A 24 7.65 -5.51 14.42
CA GLU A 24 7.18 -5.06 13.11
C GLU A 24 8.21 -5.24 11.98
N TRP A 25 9.27 -6.03 12.19
CA TRP A 25 10.24 -6.40 11.15
C TRP A 25 10.16 -7.88 10.81
N SER A 26 10.36 -8.18 9.54
CA SER A 26 10.19 -9.52 8.98
C SER A 26 11.06 -10.56 9.65
N THR A 27 10.54 -11.79 9.71
CA THR A 27 11.31 -12.97 10.11
C THR A 27 12.16 -13.53 8.97
N PHE A 28 11.85 -13.12 7.74
CA PHE A 28 12.57 -13.52 6.53
C PHE A 28 13.62 -12.48 6.17
N SER A 29 14.78 -12.92 5.68
CA SER A 29 15.79 -12.00 5.22
C SER A 29 15.30 -11.22 3.99
N TRP A 30 15.85 -10.02 3.79
CA TRP A 30 15.54 -9.23 2.60
C TRP A 30 15.86 -9.98 1.30
N ALA A 31 16.99 -10.70 1.27
CA ALA A 31 17.40 -11.49 0.12
C ALA A 31 16.42 -12.64 -0.18
N ASP A 32 15.93 -13.34 0.86
CA ASP A 32 14.96 -14.42 0.67
C ASP A 32 13.64 -13.87 0.13
N ARG A 33 13.15 -12.74 0.65
CA ARG A 33 11.94 -12.09 0.13
C ARG A 33 12.08 -11.70 -1.35
N CYS A 34 13.22 -11.10 -1.75
CA CYS A 34 13.48 -10.78 -3.14
C CYS A 34 13.57 -12.04 -4.03
N ALA A 35 14.23 -13.09 -3.56
CA ALA A 35 14.35 -14.35 -4.29
C ALA A 35 13.00 -15.04 -4.48
N HIS A 36 12.15 -15.07 -3.45
CA HIS A 36 10.81 -15.65 -3.55
C HIS A 36 9.88 -14.82 -4.44
N ALA A 37 9.94 -13.49 -4.38
CA ALA A 37 9.19 -12.61 -5.29
C ALA A 37 9.56 -12.91 -6.75
N GLN A 38 10.84 -12.93 -7.07
CA GLN A 38 11.34 -13.29 -8.43
C GLN A 38 10.87 -14.69 -8.85
N ARG A 39 10.98 -15.68 -7.96
CA ARG A 39 10.63 -17.07 -8.24
C ARG A 39 9.20 -17.25 -8.71
N VAL A 40 8.26 -16.55 -8.05
CA VAL A 40 6.82 -16.69 -8.38
C VAL A 40 6.39 -15.76 -9.52
N GLY A 41 7.12 -14.67 -9.78
CA GLY A 41 6.82 -13.71 -10.84
C GLY A 41 6.31 -12.36 -10.38
N PHE A 42 6.40 -12.03 -9.09
CA PHE A 42 6.16 -10.65 -8.64
C PHE A 42 7.21 -9.72 -9.25
N THR A 43 6.78 -8.54 -9.66
CA THR A 43 7.63 -7.50 -10.24
C THR A 43 8.04 -6.44 -9.23
N GLY A 44 7.56 -6.54 -8.00
CA GLY A 44 7.89 -5.60 -6.93
C GLY A 44 7.54 -6.09 -5.54
N LEU A 45 8.03 -5.37 -4.53
CA LEU A 45 7.87 -5.63 -3.10
C LEU A 45 7.54 -4.36 -2.32
N GLY A 46 6.83 -4.50 -1.20
CA GLY A 46 6.67 -3.46 -0.19
C GLY A 46 7.73 -3.52 0.91
N LEU A 47 8.04 -2.37 1.48
CA LEU A 47 8.91 -2.19 2.65
C LEU A 47 8.21 -1.35 3.72
N TRP A 48 8.06 -1.93 4.90
CA TRP A 48 7.64 -1.22 6.12
C TRP A 48 8.84 -0.51 6.77
N HIS A 49 8.63 0.71 7.24
CA HIS A 49 9.72 1.54 7.78
C HIS A 49 10.49 0.89 8.95
N ALA A 50 9.81 0.21 9.87
CA ALA A 50 10.49 -0.45 10.98
C ALA A 50 11.33 -1.65 10.53
N ASP A 51 10.92 -2.35 9.46
CA ASP A 51 11.75 -3.38 8.83
C ASP A 51 13.00 -2.79 8.19
N VAL A 52 12.87 -1.66 7.50
CA VAL A 52 14.04 -0.95 6.95
C VAL A 52 15.01 -0.57 8.05
N GLU A 53 14.54 0.02 9.15
CA GLU A 53 15.38 0.40 10.30
C GLU A 53 16.12 -0.81 10.88
N HIS A 54 15.44 -1.94 11.04
CA HIS A 54 16.05 -3.18 11.51
C HIS A 54 17.11 -3.71 10.53
N GLN A 55 16.82 -3.72 9.23
CA GLN A 55 17.80 -4.14 8.21
C GLN A 55 19.06 -3.26 8.25
N LEU A 56 18.92 -1.95 8.44
CA LEU A 56 20.02 -1.00 8.48
C LEU A 56 20.99 -1.19 9.69
N GLU A 57 20.62 -1.99 10.68
CA GLU A 57 21.56 -2.41 11.73
C GLU A 57 22.73 -3.23 11.18
N THR A 58 22.56 -3.91 10.05
CA THR A 58 23.53 -4.86 9.48
C THR A 58 23.89 -4.59 8.02
N THR A 59 23.11 -3.75 7.31
CA THR A 59 23.32 -3.45 5.89
C THR A 59 23.14 -1.96 5.59
N THR A 60 23.02 -1.59 4.31
CA THR A 60 22.73 -0.22 3.86
C THR A 60 21.62 -0.21 2.82
N LEU A 61 20.91 0.92 2.66
CA LEU A 61 19.89 1.08 1.62
C LEU A 61 20.42 0.72 0.23
N GLN A 62 21.65 1.14 -0.10
CA GLN A 62 22.27 0.86 -1.40
C GLN A 62 22.47 -0.64 -1.64
N LYS A 63 22.88 -1.40 -0.60
CA LYS A 63 23.01 -2.86 -0.70
C LYS A 63 21.65 -3.53 -0.84
N MET A 64 20.66 -3.10 -0.07
CA MET A 64 19.30 -3.61 -0.19
C MET A 64 18.73 -3.34 -1.60
N ALA A 65 18.89 -2.12 -2.12
CA ALA A 65 18.47 -1.76 -3.47
C ALA A 65 19.22 -2.54 -4.56
N THR A 66 20.49 -2.90 -4.33
CA THR A 66 21.24 -3.78 -5.24
C THR A 66 20.63 -5.17 -5.26
N VAL A 67 20.38 -5.78 -4.09
CA VAL A 67 19.74 -7.10 -4.00
C VAL A 67 18.39 -7.10 -4.73
N PHE A 68 17.56 -6.07 -4.52
CA PHE A 68 16.27 -5.89 -5.18
C PHE A 68 16.40 -5.92 -6.72
N ARG A 69 17.30 -5.10 -7.27
CA ARG A 69 17.53 -5.03 -8.71
C ARG A 69 18.15 -6.31 -9.29
N ASP A 70 19.06 -6.96 -8.55
CA ASP A 70 19.70 -8.21 -8.98
C ASP A 70 18.69 -9.36 -9.14
N HIS A 71 17.55 -9.29 -8.43
CA HIS A 71 16.42 -10.20 -8.60
C HIS A 71 15.42 -9.75 -9.68
N GLY A 72 15.72 -8.69 -10.45
CA GLY A 72 14.87 -8.21 -11.55
C GLY A 72 13.59 -7.50 -11.09
N LEU A 73 13.50 -7.15 -9.82
CA LEU A 73 12.35 -6.42 -9.27
C LEU A 73 12.41 -4.94 -9.71
N LYS A 74 11.24 -4.37 -10.02
CA LYS A 74 11.10 -3.04 -10.61
C LYS A 74 10.42 -2.04 -9.68
N TYR A 75 9.37 -2.47 -8.98
CA TYR A 75 8.48 -1.61 -8.23
C TYR A 75 8.67 -1.79 -6.73
N LEU A 76 9.02 -0.72 -6.04
CA LEU A 76 9.07 -0.72 -4.58
C LEU A 76 7.98 0.18 -4.03
N GLU A 77 7.22 -0.35 -3.07
CA GLU A 77 6.40 0.43 -2.14
C GLU A 77 7.21 0.73 -0.91
N VAL A 78 7.07 1.95 -0.37
CA VAL A 78 7.60 2.33 0.94
C VAL A 78 6.45 2.80 1.82
N GLU A 79 6.30 2.22 3.00
CA GLU A 79 5.20 2.53 3.90
C GLU A 79 5.67 2.61 5.38
N PHE A 80 5.03 3.34 6.24
CA PHE A 80 3.82 4.14 6.10
C PHE A 80 4.05 5.51 6.74
N LEU A 81 3.49 6.61 6.20
CA LEU A 81 3.53 7.92 6.84
C LEU A 81 2.15 8.32 7.35
N ALA A 82 2.04 8.50 8.66
CA ALA A 82 0.87 9.07 9.33
C ALA A 82 1.19 10.43 9.94
N ASP A 83 0.16 11.12 10.46
CA ASP A 83 0.27 12.36 11.25
C ASP A 83 1.01 13.53 10.57
N PHE A 84 1.20 13.51 9.26
CA PHE A 84 1.85 14.60 8.52
C PHE A 84 1.05 15.92 8.59
N PHE A 85 -0.24 15.85 8.91
CA PHE A 85 -1.16 16.97 9.12
C PHE A 85 -1.40 17.29 10.62
N ALA A 86 -0.74 16.61 11.53
CA ALA A 86 -0.82 16.90 12.97
C ALA A 86 -0.37 18.35 13.25
N PRO A 87 -0.83 18.97 14.35
CA PRO A 87 -0.48 20.35 14.68
C PRO A 87 1.03 20.55 14.70
N GLU A 88 1.48 21.64 14.07
CA GLU A 88 2.90 22.03 14.05
C GLU A 88 3.48 22.09 15.46
N GLY A 89 4.67 21.52 15.64
CA GLY A 89 5.37 21.47 16.93
C GLY A 89 4.85 20.41 17.90
N SER A 90 3.75 19.70 17.60
CA SER A 90 3.30 18.53 18.38
C SER A 90 4.30 17.37 18.29
N ASP A 91 4.25 16.47 19.27
CA ASP A 91 5.14 15.29 19.25
C ASP A 91 4.79 14.33 18.10
N ALA A 92 3.50 14.18 17.76
CA ALA A 92 3.06 13.43 16.59
C ALA A 92 3.64 14.01 15.30
N ARG A 93 3.59 15.35 15.10
CA ARG A 93 4.16 16.00 13.93
C ARG A 93 5.67 15.83 13.86
N LYS A 94 6.40 15.97 14.95
CA LYS A 94 7.87 15.77 15.00
C LYS A 94 8.24 14.32 14.65
N ALA A 95 7.48 13.35 15.15
CA ALA A 95 7.66 11.94 14.81
C ALA A 95 7.43 11.71 13.32
N SER A 96 6.31 12.21 12.79
CA SER A 96 5.97 12.16 11.36
C SER A 96 7.04 12.81 10.49
N ASP A 97 7.53 14.02 10.84
CA ASP A 97 8.61 14.71 10.11
C ASP A 97 9.94 13.92 10.13
N THR A 98 10.20 13.17 11.19
CA THR A 98 11.36 12.29 11.27
C THR A 98 11.18 11.06 10.40
N GLN A 99 9.99 10.44 10.44
CA GLN A 99 9.64 9.30 9.63
C GLN A 99 9.65 9.64 8.14
N ARG A 100 9.07 10.78 7.76
CA ARG A 100 9.03 11.30 6.39
C ARG A 100 10.42 11.33 5.75
N ARG A 101 11.44 11.86 6.44
CA ARG A 101 12.81 11.88 5.91
C ARG A 101 13.36 10.49 5.62
N LYS A 102 13.12 9.51 6.50
CA LYS A 102 13.57 8.13 6.33
C LYS A 102 12.87 7.46 5.15
N LEU A 103 11.56 7.70 4.99
CA LEU A 103 10.80 7.18 3.84
C LEU A 103 11.32 7.78 2.53
N PHE A 104 11.60 9.09 2.49
CA PHE A 104 12.18 9.74 1.30
C PHE A 104 13.58 9.20 0.96
N GLU A 105 14.44 9.00 1.96
CA GLU A 105 15.76 8.40 1.77
C GLU A 105 15.66 6.97 1.22
N THR A 106 14.73 6.18 1.74
CA THR A 106 14.46 4.83 1.26
C THR A 106 13.93 4.87 -0.16
N ALA A 107 12.91 5.68 -0.43
CA ALA A 107 12.31 5.82 -1.75
C ALA A 107 13.34 6.27 -2.80
N ALA A 108 14.22 7.22 -2.47
CA ALA A 108 15.27 7.68 -3.36
C ALA A 108 16.33 6.59 -3.66
N ALA A 109 16.71 5.80 -2.65
CA ALA A 109 17.72 4.74 -2.82
C ALA A 109 17.27 3.61 -3.75
N PHE A 110 15.97 3.34 -3.78
CA PHE A 110 15.37 2.29 -4.60
C PHE A 110 14.76 2.78 -5.92
N ASP A 111 14.61 4.11 -6.11
CA ASP A 111 13.74 4.69 -7.14
C ASP A 111 12.31 4.14 -7.00
N ALA A 112 11.75 4.29 -5.80
CA ALA A 112 10.50 3.66 -5.42
C ALA A 112 9.33 4.12 -6.30
N HIS A 113 8.37 3.23 -6.52
CA HIS A 113 7.15 3.53 -7.26
C HIS A 113 6.29 4.54 -6.49
N HIS A 114 6.06 4.27 -5.20
CA HIS A 114 5.25 5.15 -4.35
C HIS A 114 5.64 5.08 -2.87
N ILE A 115 5.20 6.10 -2.15
CA ILE A 115 5.20 6.18 -0.68
C ILE A 115 3.74 6.18 -0.24
N LYS A 116 3.34 5.18 0.54
CA LYS A 116 1.98 5.07 1.06
C LYS A 116 1.83 5.92 2.32
N VAL A 117 0.76 6.73 2.36
CA VAL A 117 0.45 7.65 3.45
C VAL A 117 -1.03 7.60 3.80
N GLY A 118 -1.41 7.95 5.02
CA GLY A 118 -2.81 7.96 5.44
C GLY A 118 -2.97 8.28 6.92
N ASN A 119 -4.11 7.90 7.50
CA ASN A 119 -4.47 8.24 8.87
C ASN A 119 -4.83 7.01 9.72
N ILE A 120 -3.88 6.13 9.95
CA ILE A 120 -4.06 4.97 10.85
C ILE A 120 -4.34 5.41 12.32
N PRO A 121 -3.69 6.46 12.88
CA PRO A 121 -3.97 6.89 14.25
C PRO A 121 -5.32 7.54 14.47
N GLU A 122 -6.14 7.69 13.43
CA GLU A 122 -7.45 8.37 13.47
C GLU A 122 -7.37 9.81 14.01
N THR A 123 -6.25 10.50 13.77
CA THR A 123 -6.06 11.90 14.17
C THR A 123 -7.05 12.79 13.45
N ARG A 124 -7.86 13.55 14.21
CA ARG A 124 -8.89 14.44 13.65
C ARG A 124 -8.27 15.74 13.16
N CYS A 125 -8.66 16.12 11.96
CA CYS A 125 -8.29 17.37 11.32
C CYS A 125 -9.40 17.79 10.34
N GLU A 126 -9.52 19.07 10.07
CA GLU A 126 -10.40 19.55 8.99
C GLU A 126 -9.85 19.12 7.64
N LEU A 127 -10.70 18.63 6.75
CA LEU A 127 -10.27 18.11 5.44
C LEU A 127 -9.48 19.13 4.62
N ASP A 128 -9.87 20.42 4.64
CA ASP A 128 -9.14 21.48 3.95
C ASP A 128 -7.67 21.57 4.41
N ARG A 129 -7.41 21.38 5.69
CA ARG A 129 -6.06 21.33 6.22
C ARG A 129 -5.32 20.07 5.80
N VAL A 130 -5.98 18.91 5.79
CA VAL A 130 -5.35 17.68 5.28
C VAL A 130 -4.94 17.85 3.83
N ILE A 131 -5.76 18.51 3.01
CA ILE A 131 -5.48 18.84 1.60
C ILE A 131 -4.22 19.73 1.50
N GLU A 132 -4.15 20.79 2.29
CA GLU A 132 -2.99 21.72 2.30
C GLU A 132 -1.69 20.99 2.70
N GLU A 133 -1.74 20.22 3.78
CA GLU A 133 -0.57 19.48 4.28
C GLU A 133 -0.16 18.34 3.33
N TYR A 134 -1.12 17.69 2.66
CA TYR A 134 -0.84 16.69 1.63
C TYR A 134 -0.20 17.32 0.39
N ALA A 135 -0.67 18.47 -0.04
CA ALA A 135 -0.02 19.20 -1.13
C ALA A 135 1.44 19.56 -0.78
N GLY A 136 1.67 20.07 0.44
CA GLY A 136 3.02 20.33 0.94
C GLY A 136 3.90 19.09 1.05
N LEU A 137 3.33 17.94 1.43
CA LEU A 137 4.03 16.65 1.46
C LEU A 137 4.44 16.19 0.07
N CYS A 138 3.57 16.34 -0.93
CA CYS A 138 3.88 16.03 -2.32
C CYS A 138 5.00 16.93 -2.87
N ASP A 139 4.95 18.24 -2.57
CA ASP A 139 6.00 19.20 -2.96
C ASP A 139 7.36 18.84 -2.32
N ASP A 140 7.35 18.43 -1.03
CA ASP A 140 8.55 18.00 -0.32
C ASP A 140 9.11 16.68 -0.91
N ALA A 141 8.23 15.69 -1.18
CA ALA A 141 8.63 14.44 -1.81
C ALA A 141 9.31 14.66 -3.17
N ALA A 142 8.77 15.55 -4.00
CA ALA A 142 9.33 15.88 -5.33
C ALA A 142 10.76 16.45 -5.28
N ASN A 143 11.17 17.02 -4.14
CA ASN A 143 12.54 17.50 -3.95
C ASN A 143 13.52 16.40 -3.55
N HIS A 144 13.03 15.21 -3.17
CA HIS A 144 13.86 14.14 -2.61
C HIS A 144 13.81 12.84 -3.41
N THR A 145 12.72 12.56 -4.09
CA THR A 145 12.46 11.29 -4.78
C THR A 145 11.55 11.47 -5.98
N ASN A 146 11.52 10.49 -6.89
CA ASN A 146 10.56 10.42 -7.99
C ASN A 146 9.27 9.68 -7.60
N ALA A 147 9.19 9.15 -6.40
CA ALA A 147 8.05 8.35 -5.96
C ALA A 147 6.76 9.18 -5.90
N THR A 148 5.64 8.55 -6.28
CA THR A 148 4.31 9.11 -6.07
C THR A 148 3.93 9.03 -4.60
N VAL A 149 3.22 10.04 -4.06
CA VAL A 149 2.64 10.01 -2.72
C VAL A 149 1.22 9.45 -2.84
N ALA A 150 1.01 8.22 -2.39
CA ALA A 150 -0.25 7.52 -2.49
C ALA A 150 -1.03 7.61 -1.17
N TYR A 151 -2.13 8.38 -1.16
CA TYR A 151 -2.99 8.48 0.03
C TYR A 151 -3.96 7.31 0.08
N GLU A 152 -3.89 6.52 1.13
CA GLU A 152 -4.77 5.37 1.35
C GLU A 152 -6.08 5.80 2.01
N ILE A 153 -7.21 5.48 1.36
CA ILE A 153 -8.55 5.71 1.91
C ILE A 153 -8.88 4.58 2.87
N ILE A 154 -8.85 4.89 4.16
CA ILE A 154 -9.14 3.91 5.23
C ILE A 154 -10.54 4.19 5.79
N PRO A 155 -11.45 3.19 5.88
CA PRO A 155 -12.84 3.39 6.34
C PRO A 155 -12.99 4.00 7.75
N PHE A 156 -11.92 3.95 8.55
CA PHE A 156 -11.88 4.47 9.91
C PHE A 156 -11.24 5.87 10.00
N ASP A 157 -10.68 6.38 8.91
CA ASP A 157 -10.13 7.72 8.88
C ASP A 157 -11.24 8.76 9.06
N PRO A 158 -11.22 9.55 10.17
CA PRO A 158 -12.27 10.53 10.43
C PRO A 158 -12.22 11.75 9.50
N ASN A 159 -11.21 11.87 8.63
CA ASN A 159 -10.96 13.01 7.75
C ASN A 159 -11.16 12.65 6.28
N VAL A 160 -10.64 11.49 5.85
CA VAL A 160 -10.66 11.00 4.45
C VAL A 160 -11.16 9.55 4.41
N GLY A 161 -12.32 9.32 5.00
CA GLY A 161 -12.88 7.99 5.18
C GLY A 161 -13.81 7.51 4.07
N THR A 162 -13.95 8.27 2.98
CA THR A 162 -14.77 7.89 1.82
C THR A 162 -14.06 8.14 0.51
N LEU A 163 -14.51 7.47 -0.57
CA LEU A 163 -13.98 7.70 -1.91
C LEU A 163 -14.11 9.18 -2.32
N GLN A 164 -15.22 9.83 -1.95
CA GLN A 164 -15.46 11.23 -2.27
C GLN A 164 -14.46 12.17 -1.58
N ASP A 165 -14.16 11.92 -0.29
CA ASP A 165 -13.16 12.68 0.45
C ASP A 165 -11.76 12.50 -0.17
N GLY A 166 -11.40 11.27 -0.53
CA GLY A 166 -10.14 10.96 -1.22
C GLY A 166 -10.03 11.67 -2.56
N LEU A 167 -11.06 11.64 -3.39
CA LEU A 167 -11.09 12.34 -4.67
C LEU A 167 -10.99 13.86 -4.48
N ARG A 168 -11.66 14.42 -3.48
CA ARG A 168 -11.52 15.82 -3.12
C ARG A 168 -10.09 16.15 -2.69
N LEU A 169 -9.48 15.31 -1.84
CA LEU A 169 -8.10 15.47 -1.38
C LEU A 169 -7.15 15.63 -2.57
N VAL A 170 -7.12 14.67 -3.50
CA VAL A 170 -6.12 14.67 -4.59
C VAL A 170 -6.41 15.73 -5.64
N SER A 171 -7.68 16.01 -5.96
CA SER A 171 -8.04 17.01 -6.95
C SER A 171 -7.78 18.44 -6.46
N GLU A 172 -8.07 18.77 -5.20
CA GLU A 172 -7.83 20.10 -4.63
C GLU A 172 -6.35 20.31 -4.28
N ALA A 173 -5.62 19.28 -3.82
CA ALA A 173 -4.17 19.34 -3.64
C ALA A 173 -3.46 19.60 -4.98
N SER A 174 -3.97 19.05 -6.07
CA SER A 174 -3.52 19.32 -7.45
C SER A 174 -2.00 19.17 -7.64
N ARG A 175 -1.44 18.02 -7.24
CA ARG A 175 -0.02 17.72 -7.38
C ARG A 175 0.19 16.54 -8.33
N PRO A 176 1.12 16.65 -9.32
CA PRO A 176 1.31 15.63 -10.34
C PRO A 176 1.91 14.32 -9.79
N ASN A 177 2.53 14.37 -8.61
CA ASN A 177 3.09 13.22 -7.90
C ASN A 177 2.21 12.79 -6.71
N GLY A 178 0.96 13.25 -6.64
CA GLY A 178 -0.03 12.86 -5.63
C GLY A 178 -1.15 12.04 -6.24
N GLY A 179 -1.64 11.03 -5.52
CA GLY A 179 -2.79 10.22 -5.95
C GLY A 179 -3.31 9.34 -4.82
N LEU A 180 -4.32 8.53 -5.12
CA LEU A 180 -4.95 7.62 -4.16
C LEU A 180 -4.31 6.24 -4.22
N ALA A 181 -4.17 5.61 -3.06
CA ALA A 181 -4.06 4.17 -2.92
C ALA A 181 -5.48 3.60 -2.75
N ILE A 182 -5.89 2.76 -3.69
CA ILE A 182 -7.21 2.12 -3.71
C ILE A 182 -7.03 0.67 -3.25
N ASP A 183 -7.35 0.42 -1.99
CA ASP A 183 -7.38 -0.93 -1.43
C ASP A 183 -8.80 -1.53 -1.61
N THR A 184 -8.89 -2.67 -2.27
CA THR A 184 -10.18 -3.33 -2.55
C THR A 184 -10.89 -3.79 -1.29
N TRP A 185 -10.17 -4.13 -0.20
CA TRP A 185 -10.80 -4.44 1.07
C TRP A 185 -11.51 -3.21 1.65
N HIS A 186 -10.85 -2.05 1.61
CA HIS A 186 -11.44 -0.79 2.06
C HIS A 186 -12.63 -0.39 1.20
N MET A 187 -12.52 -0.52 -0.12
CA MET A 187 -13.63 -0.23 -1.04
C MET A 187 -14.81 -1.18 -0.81
N GLY A 188 -14.55 -2.47 -0.57
CA GLY A 188 -15.57 -3.45 -0.22
C GLY A 188 -16.28 -3.10 1.08
N LYS A 189 -15.55 -2.75 2.14
CA LYS A 189 -16.12 -2.32 3.43
C LYS A 189 -16.94 -1.03 3.32
N LEU A 190 -16.52 -0.10 2.49
CA LEU A 190 -17.25 1.14 2.17
C LEU A 190 -18.43 0.91 1.20
N ARG A 191 -18.61 -0.31 0.68
CA ARG A 191 -19.64 -0.65 -0.31
C ARG A 191 -19.57 0.22 -1.56
N VAL A 192 -18.35 0.59 -1.97
CA VAL A 192 -18.13 1.33 -3.22
C VAL A 192 -18.46 0.42 -4.40
N ALA A 193 -19.31 0.88 -5.30
CA ALA A 193 -19.63 0.10 -6.50
C ALA A 193 -18.48 0.19 -7.52
N PRO A 194 -18.19 -0.89 -8.28
CA PRO A 194 -17.20 -0.84 -9.37
C PRO A 194 -17.43 0.32 -10.34
N ALA A 195 -18.68 0.64 -10.66
CA ALA A 195 -19.05 1.75 -11.53
C ALA A 195 -18.64 3.14 -10.98
N ASP A 196 -18.38 3.28 -9.69
CA ASP A 196 -17.87 4.53 -9.11
C ASP A 196 -16.34 4.59 -9.21
N LEU A 197 -15.65 3.46 -9.12
CA LEU A 197 -14.21 3.37 -9.38
C LEU A 197 -13.88 3.67 -10.85
N ALA A 198 -14.69 3.22 -11.80
CA ALA A 198 -14.52 3.49 -13.22
C ALA A 198 -14.58 5.00 -13.59
N LYS A 199 -15.10 5.84 -12.69
CA LYS A 199 -15.18 7.30 -12.89
C LYS A 199 -13.98 8.06 -12.34
N ILE A 200 -13.05 7.40 -11.66
CA ILE A 200 -11.86 8.03 -11.10
C ILE A 200 -10.95 8.46 -12.26
N PRO A 201 -10.54 9.74 -12.36
CA PRO A 201 -9.54 10.13 -13.34
C PRO A 201 -8.24 9.34 -13.15
N ALA A 202 -7.67 8.81 -14.23
CA ALA A 202 -6.47 7.96 -14.17
C ALA A 202 -5.31 8.61 -13.41
N GLU A 203 -5.15 9.92 -13.55
CA GLU A 203 -4.13 10.70 -12.86
C GLU A 203 -4.29 10.78 -11.34
N HIS A 204 -5.46 10.39 -10.83
CA HIS A 204 -5.73 10.33 -9.39
C HIS A 204 -5.51 8.93 -8.79
N ILE A 205 -5.22 7.91 -9.60
CA ILE A 205 -4.95 6.55 -9.13
C ILE A 205 -3.44 6.34 -9.09
N ALA A 206 -2.84 6.46 -7.91
CA ALA A 206 -1.41 6.23 -7.73
C ALA A 206 -1.08 4.75 -7.53
N TRP A 207 -1.96 4.02 -6.86
CA TRP A 207 -1.72 2.65 -6.44
C TRP A 207 -3.02 1.87 -6.25
N VAL A 208 -2.99 0.57 -6.52
CA VAL A 208 -4.13 -0.34 -6.27
C VAL A 208 -3.66 -1.57 -5.52
N GLU A 209 -4.35 -1.89 -4.43
CA GLU A 209 -4.10 -3.05 -3.57
C GLU A 209 -5.29 -3.99 -3.59
N LEU A 210 -4.99 -5.28 -3.79
CA LEU A 210 -5.99 -6.33 -3.86
C LEU A 210 -5.92 -7.19 -2.60
N SER A 211 -7.00 -7.23 -1.88
CA SER A 211 -7.35 -8.23 -0.88
C SER A 211 -8.85 -8.40 -0.83
N ASP A 212 -9.29 -9.49 -0.24
CA ASP A 212 -10.70 -9.85 -0.15
C ASP A 212 -11.12 -9.95 1.33
N GLY A 213 -12.38 -10.16 1.58
CA GLY A 213 -12.91 -10.28 2.92
C GLY A 213 -14.41 -10.43 2.97
N ARG A 214 -14.96 -10.34 4.16
CA ARG A 214 -16.40 -10.35 4.39
C ARG A 214 -16.99 -8.96 4.16
N GLN A 215 -18.26 -8.91 3.70
CA GLN A 215 -18.97 -7.65 3.55
C GLN A 215 -19.31 -7.00 4.91
N GLU A 216 -19.76 -7.80 5.85
CA GLU A 216 -20.09 -7.33 7.19
C GLU A 216 -18.86 -7.35 8.09
N TYR A 217 -18.74 -6.34 8.96
CA TYR A 217 -17.66 -6.31 9.94
C TYR A 217 -17.81 -7.41 10.99
N MET A 218 -16.69 -7.96 11.42
CA MET A 218 -16.62 -8.75 12.65
C MET A 218 -16.87 -7.85 13.88
N GLU A 219 -17.13 -8.48 15.03
CA GLU A 219 -17.34 -7.76 16.30
C GLU A 219 -16.08 -6.94 16.66
N ASP A 220 -14.90 -7.55 16.56
CA ASP A 220 -13.62 -6.86 16.69
C ASP A 220 -13.12 -6.43 15.29
N LYS A 221 -13.34 -5.17 14.97
CA LYS A 221 -12.96 -4.59 13.68
C LYS A 221 -11.44 -4.49 13.50
N LEU A 222 -10.71 -4.21 14.57
CA LEU A 222 -9.26 -4.11 14.50
C LEU A 222 -8.65 -5.48 14.22
N ASP A 223 -9.11 -6.51 14.93
CA ASP A 223 -8.71 -7.89 14.69
C ASP A 223 -9.02 -8.31 13.24
N GLU A 224 -10.19 -7.94 12.73
CA GLU A 224 -10.55 -8.21 11.33
C GLU A 224 -9.56 -7.59 10.34
N VAL A 225 -9.25 -6.29 10.50
CA VAL A 225 -8.34 -5.56 9.61
C VAL A 225 -6.95 -6.20 9.53
N ILE A 226 -6.42 -6.64 10.68
CA ILE A 226 -5.03 -7.09 10.79
C ILE A 226 -4.84 -8.60 10.70
N ASN A 227 -5.92 -9.40 10.81
CA ASN A 227 -5.83 -10.87 10.91
C ASN A 227 -6.73 -11.63 9.95
N HIS A 228 -7.79 -11.01 9.42
CA HIS A 228 -8.85 -11.74 8.75
C HIS A 228 -9.18 -11.26 7.34
N ARG A 229 -8.22 -10.57 6.69
CA ARG A 229 -8.33 -10.38 5.24
C ARG A 229 -8.16 -11.72 4.54
N GLU A 230 -8.88 -11.91 3.46
CA GLU A 230 -8.80 -13.13 2.65
C GLU A 230 -8.01 -12.85 1.37
N LEU A 231 -7.47 -13.91 0.78
CA LEU A 231 -6.81 -13.85 -0.52
C LEU A 231 -7.82 -13.41 -1.61
N PRO A 232 -7.39 -12.62 -2.61
CA PRO A 232 -8.27 -12.18 -3.68
C PRO A 232 -9.03 -13.34 -4.33
N GLY A 233 -10.38 -13.29 -4.31
CA GLY A 233 -11.29 -14.33 -4.80
C GLY A 233 -11.67 -15.39 -3.76
N GLU A 234 -11.20 -15.29 -2.51
CA GLU A 234 -11.59 -16.21 -1.42
C GLU A 234 -12.60 -15.58 -0.44
N GLY A 235 -12.97 -14.31 -0.63
CA GLY A 235 -13.95 -13.59 0.17
C GLY A 235 -15.27 -13.31 -0.56
N GLU A 236 -15.91 -12.20 -0.20
CA GLU A 236 -17.25 -11.84 -0.70
C GLU A 236 -17.22 -10.63 -1.66
N PHE A 237 -16.05 -9.99 -1.89
CA PHE A 237 -15.95 -8.82 -2.73
C PHE A 237 -15.82 -9.17 -4.21
N ASP A 238 -16.36 -8.32 -5.08
CA ASP A 238 -16.23 -8.47 -6.53
C ASP A 238 -14.84 -7.92 -6.99
N ILE A 239 -13.77 -8.65 -6.65
CA ILE A 239 -12.41 -8.24 -6.99
C ILE A 239 -12.21 -8.08 -8.51
N PRO A 240 -12.66 -9.02 -9.38
CA PRO A 240 -12.57 -8.80 -10.82
C PRO A 240 -13.36 -7.57 -11.31
N GLY A 241 -14.51 -7.29 -10.71
CA GLY A 241 -15.29 -6.08 -11.03
C GLY A 241 -14.56 -4.80 -10.65
N TYR A 242 -13.87 -4.78 -9.51
CA TYR A 242 -13.01 -3.65 -9.11
C TYR A 242 -11.81 -3.48 -10.06
N VAL A 243 -11.15 -4.58 -10.42
CA VAL A 243 -10.04 -4.57 -11.39
C VAL A 243 -10.52 -4.04 -12.75
N ALA A 244 -11.63 -4.56 -13.27
CA ALA A 244 -12.22 -4.12 -14.54
C ALA A 244 -12.51 -2.62 -14.53
N ALA A 245 -13.12 -2.12 -13.45
CA ALA A 245 -13.47 -0.71 -13.31
C ALA A 245 -12.22 0.20 -13.26
N LEU A 246 -11.19 -0.17 -12.51
CA LEU A 246 -9.94 0.58 -12.44
C LEU A 246 -9.14 0.51 -13.75
N HIS A 247 -9.18 -0.64 -14.45
CA HIS A 247 -8.60 -0.77 -15.78
C HIS A 247 -9.34 0.12 -16.81
N GLU A 248 -10.68 0.17 -16.76
CA GLU A 248 -11.50 1.09 -17.56
C GLU A 248 -11.20 2.56 -17.25
N ALA A 249 -10.97 2.91 -15.98
CA ALA A 249 -10.53 4.23 -15.55
C ALA A 249 -9.14 4.61 -16.10
N GLY A 250 -8.38 3.64 -16.64
CA GLY A 250 -7.07 3.86 -17.24
C GLY A 250 -5.89 3.53 -16.33
N TYR A 251 -6.10 2.83 -15.20
CA TYR A 251 -4.98 2.39 -14.35
C TYR A 251 -4.15 1.31 -15.08
N PRO A 252 -2.85 1.55 -15.29
CA PRO A 252 -2.02 0.63 -16.07
C PRO A 252 -1.45 -0.55 -15.27
N GLY A 253 -1.59 -0.56 -13.94
CA GLY A 253 -0.82 -1.38 -13.01
C GLY A 253 0.51 -0.72 -12.60
N PRO A 254 1.37 -1.39 -11.86
CA PRO A 254 1.23 -2.78 -11.37
C PRO A 254 0.11 -2.94 -10.33
N TRP A 255 -0.37 -4.18 -10.16
CA TRP A 255 -1.42 -4.51 -9.18
C TRP A 255 -0.80 -5.10 -7.92
N GLY A 256 -1.16 -4.57 -6.74
CA GLY A 256 -0.64 -5.00 -5.45
C GLY A 256 -1.42 -6.15 -4.84
N ALA A 257 -0.73 -6.99 -4.08
CA ALA A 257 -1.35 -7.95 -3.16
C ALA A 257 -1.12 -7.45 -1.73
N GLU A 258 -2.18 -7.05 -1.02
CA GLU A 258 -2.12 -6.63 0.37
C GLU A 258 -3.06 -7.43 1.26
N ILE A 259 -2.55 -8.51 1.83
CA ILE A 259 -3.35 -9.50 2.55
C ILE A 259 -2.88 -9.62 4.01
N LEU A 260 -3.50 -8.84 4.90
CA LEU A 260 -3.26 -8.92 6.35
C LEU A 260 -4.05 -10.12 6.90
N SER A 261 -3.46 -11.30 6.85
CA SER A 261 -4.10 -12.57 7.20
C SER A 261 -3.26 -13.39 8.16
N GLU A 262 -3.82 -13.74 9.33
CA GLU A 262 -3.14 -14.63 10.27
C GLU A 262 -2.88 -16.02 9.65
N LYS A 263 -3.82 -16.50 8.82
CA LYS A 263 -3.67 -17.79 8.14
C LYS A 263 -2.50 -17.77 7.16
N LEU A 264 -2.36 -16.67 6.39
CA LEU A 264 -1.32 -16.55 5.37
C LEU A 264 0.06 -16.38 6.01
N ARG A 265 0.24 -15.41 6.91
CA ARG A 265 1.54 -15.09 7.52
C ARG A 265 2.15 -16.17 8.41
N ASN A 266 1.39 -17.23 8.77
CA ASN A 266 1.87 -18.38 9.50
C ASN A 266 2.27 -19.56 8.58
N LEU A 267 2.21 -19.38 7.26
CA LEU A 267 2.69 -20.35 6.30
C LEU A 267 4.22 -20.26 6.13
N PRO A 268 4.85 -21.32 5.59
CA PRO A 268 6.21 -21.20 5.06
C PRO A 268 6.30 -20.12 3.98
N ILE A 269 7.45 -19.44 3.89
CA ILE A 269 7.66 -18.31 2.95
C ILE A 269 7.28 -18.67 1.50
N GLU A 270 7.60 -19.88 1.06
CA GLU A 270 7.25 -20.35 -0.29
C GLU A 270 5.75 -20.30 -0.53
N GLN A 271 4.96 -20.75 0.46
CA GLN A 271 3.51 -20.81 0.36
C GLN A 271 2.84 -19.44 0.50
N GLU A 272 3.40 -18.54 1.32
CA GLU A 272 2.93 -17.16 1.37
C GLU A 272 3.01 -16.50 -0.02
N PHE A 273 4.19 -16.60 -0.64
CA PHE A 273 4.42 -16.01 -1.97
C PHE A 273 3.62 -16.68 -3.08
N ASP A 274 3.57 -18.03 -3.10
CA ASP A 274 2.83 -18.78 -4.12
C ASP A 274 1.36 -18.41 -4.09
N ARG A 275 0.73 -18.47 -2.92
CA ARG A 275 -0.71 -18.19 -2.79
C ARG A 275 -1.06 -16.75 -3.10
N ALA A 276 -0.30 -15.79 -2.55
CA ALA A 276 -0.53 -14.37 -2.82
C ALA A 276 -0.41 -14.05 -4.31
N TYR A 277 0.60 -14.62 -5.01
CA TYR A 277 0.79 -14.42 -6.43
C TYR A 277 -0.33 -15.04 -7.27
N GLU A 278 -0.62 -16.32 -7.06
CA GLU A 278 -1.59 -17.07 -7.86
C GLU A 278 -2.99 -16.47 -7.78
N THR A 279 -3.45 -16.14 -6.57
CA THR A 279 -4.80 -15.59 -6.38
C THR A 279 -4.91 -14.18 -6.93
N THR A 280 -3.93 -13.31 -6.66
CA THR A 280 -3.93 -11.93 -7.17
C THR A 280 -3.90 -11.91 -8.70
N LEU A 281 -2.98 -12.66 -9.31
CA LEU A 281 -2.88 -12.72 -10.77
C LEU A 281 -4.15 -13.26 -11.43
N ALA A 282 -4.80 -14.26 -10.81
CA ALA A 282 -6.05 -14.82 -11.32
C ALA A 282 -7.16 -13.78 -11.37
N GLN A 283 -7.33 -12.98 -10.29
CA GLN A 283 -8.36 -11.95 -10.26
C GLN A 283 -8.05 -10.79 -11.22
N VAL A 284 -6.78 -10.37 -11.32
CA VAL A 284 -6.39 -9.35 -12.29
C VAL A 284 -6.65 -9.80 -13.72
N ARG A 285 -6.29 -11.03 -14.09
CA ARG A 285 -6.59 -11.58 -15.43
C ARG A 285 -8.08 -11.55 -15.74
N THR A 286 -8.89 -12.02 -14.80
CA THR A 286 -10.37 -12.04 -14.98
C THR A 286 -10.94 -10.63 -15.16
N GLY A 287 -10.39 -9.62 -14.47
CA GLY A 287 -10.89 -8.24 -14.56
C GLY A 287 -10.43 -7.48 -15.80
N VAL A 288 -9.27 -7.82 -16.40
CA VAL A 288 -8.75 -7.10 -17.58
C VAL A 288 -9.11 -7.79 -18.92
N GLU A 289 -9.58 -9.05 -18.91
CA GLU A 289 -10.07 -9.79 -20.06
C GLU A 289 -11.53 -9.42 -20.39
#